data_15bf981abcd80bc28480e73a15b35728
#
_entry.id   15bf981abcd80bc28480e73a15b35728
#
_cell.length_a   1.000
_cell.length_b   1.000
_cell.length_c   1.000
_cell.angle_alpha   90.00
_cell.angle_beta   90.00
_cell.angle_gamma   90.00
#
_symmetry.space_group_name_H-M   'P 1'
#
loop_
_entity.id
_entity.type
_entity.pdbx_description
1 polymer ?
#
loop_
_entity_poly.entity_id
_entity_poly.type
_entity_poly.pdbx_seq_one_letter_code
_entity_poly.pdbx_strand_id
1 'polypeptide(L)'
;MMSSLLRIENLSKKFKGLLANDDINMEIFSGDVRCIIGPNGAGKTTLISMISGHLKPTFGNIYFKNKLINNLSLVNRSCLGIGRKFQTPTLFDNLNVEQNVELSILRHNLSKKNLLKKIDETLEIVRLLDERNILANALSHGQRQWLEIGLLIGNNAKLLLLDEPTAGMTSEETYATTKLINQLSSEKNLSAIVIEHDINFVRELGAKITVLHLGKVFTEGTYDQIEQNENVREIYLGKSDA
;
A
#
# COMPACT_ATOMS: atom_id res chain seq x y z
N MET A 1 -8.82 24.05 5.32
CA MET A 1 -8.09 23.31 4.26
C MET A 1 -7.71 21.94 4.84
N MET A 2 -8.07 20.85 4.18
CA MET A 2 -7.60 19.52 4.60
C MET A 2 -6.08 19.47 4.43
N SER A 3 -5.34 19.12 5.47
CA SER A 3 -3.88 18.99 5.38
C SER A 3 -3.54 17.67 4.68
N SER A 4 -2.60 17.71 3.75
CA SER A 4 -2.09 16.54 3.05
C SER A 4 -1.44 15.57 4.03
N LEU A 5 -1.76 14.28 3.90
CA LEU A 5 -1.12 13.21 4.67
C LEU A 5 0.27 12.89 4.11
N LEU A 6 0.36 12.72 2.79
CA LEU A 6 1.61 12.50 2.06
C LEU A 6 1.69 13.50 0.92
N ARG A 7 2.83 14.20 0.79
CA ARG A 7 3.12 15.08 -0.33
C ARG A 7 4.51 14.80 -0.87
N ILE A 8 4.58 14.60 -2.17
CA ILE A 8 5.79 14.29 -2.93
C ILE A 8 6.04 15.42 -3.91
N GLU A 9 7.23 15.97 -3.91
CA GLU A 9 7.63 17.12 -4.73
C GLU A 9 8.90 16.81 -5.53
N ASN A 10 8.79 16.85 -6.84
CA ASN A 10 9.89 16.70 -7.81
C ASN A 10 10.78 15.48 -7.52
N LEU A 11 10.14 14.36 -7.10
CA LEU A 11 10.84 13.19 -6.61
C LEU A 11 11.47 12.40 -7.75
N SER A 12 12.78 12.21 -7.69
CA SER A 12 13.52 11.46 -8.71
C SER A 12 14.47 10.44 -8.10
N LYS A 13 14.62 9.31 -8.79
CA LYS A 13 15.56 8.24 -8.43
C LYS A 13 16.38 7.79 -9.62
N LYS A 14 17.71 7.92 -9.49
CA LYS A 14 18.67 7.47 -10.49
C LYS A 14 19.49 6.29 -9.97
N PHE A 15 19.65 5.23 -10.76
CA PHE A 15 20.51 4.08 -10.52
C PHE A 15 21.55 3.97 -11.64
N LYS A 16 22.83 4.16 -11.35
CA LYS A 16 23.95 3.96 -12.32
C LYS A 16 23.66 4.48 -13.74
N GLY A 17 22.93 5.56 -13.89
CA GLY A 17 22.58 6.13 -15.20
C GLY A 17 21.13 5.92 -15.63
N LEU A 18 20.41 4.94 -15.11
CA LEU A 18 18.99 4.74 -15.35
C LEU A 18 18.16 5.63 -14.40
N LEU A 19 17.28 6.43 -14.97
CA LEU A 19 16.33 7.25 -14.22
C LEU A 19 15.04 6.44 -14.01
N ALA A 20 14.91 5.83 -12.83
CA ALA A 20 13.79 4.95 -12.50
C ALA A 20 12.52 5.72 -12.12
N ASN A 21 12.67 6.91 -11.53
CA ASN A 21 11.58 7.88 -11.33
C ASN A 21 12.14 9.28 -11.69
N ASP A 22 11.33 10.07 -12.34
CA ASP A 22 11.71 11.38 -12.88
C ASP A 22 10.59 12.39 -12.62
N ASP A 23 10.87 13.33 -11.72
CA ASP A 23 10.00 14.46 -11.40
C ASP A 23 8.57 14.06 -10.95
N ILE A 24 8.47 13.05 -10.10
CA ILE A 24 7.18 12.60 -9.56
C ILE A 24 6.64 13.63 -8.56
N ASN A 25 5.42 14.09 -8.83
CA ASN A 25 4.63 14.93 -7.94
C ASN A 25 3.33 14.21 -7.60
N MET A 26 3.00 14.11 -6.30
CA MET A 26 1.80 13.40 -5.83
C MET A 26 1.35 13.92 -4.48
N GLU A 27 0.04 13.96 -4.27
CA GLU A 27 -0.55 14.32 -3.00
C GLU A 27 -1.64 13.30 -2.60
N ILE A 28 -1.62 12.88 -1.34
CA ILE A 28 -2.57 11.95 -0.72
C ILE A 28 -3.12 12.61 0.53
N PHE A 29 -4.44 12.69 0.63
CA PHE A 29 -5.13 13.19 1.83
C PHE A 29 -5.49 12.02 2.76
N SER A 30 -5.86 12.35 3.98
CA SER A 30 -6.28 11.33 4.96
C SER A 30 -7.57 10.65 4.47
N GLY A 31 -7.57 9.31 4.47
CA GLY A 31 -8.66 8.51 3.93
C GLY A 31 -8.62 8.27 2.41
N ASP A 32 -7.66 8.85 1.68
CA ASP A 32 -7.55 8.59 0.24
C ASP A 32 -7.02 7.19 -0.06
N VAL A 33 -7.61 6.54 -1.06
CA VAL A 33 -7.03 5.39 -1.72
C VAL A 33 -6.52 5.82 -3.10
N ARG A 34 -5.26 5.54 -3.39
CA ARG A 34 -4.63 5.81 -4.68
C ARG A 34 -4.15 4.50 -5.29
N CYS A 35 -4.61 4.19 -6.48
CA CYS A 35 -4.08 3.08 -7.25
C CYS A 35 -2.97 3.56 -8.18
N ILE A 36 -1.83 2.87 -8.20
CA ILE A 36 -0.73 3.13 -9.13
C ILE A 36 -0.63 1.97 -10.11
N ILE A 37 -0.83 2.25 -11.38
CA ILE A 37 -0.73 1.29 -12.47
C ILE A 37 0.38 1.69 -13.45
N GLY A 38 0.78 0.78 -14.31
CA GLY A 38 1.80 1.03 -15.33
C GLY A 38 2.54 -0.26 -15.71
N PRO A 39 3.22 -0.31 -16.85
CA PRO A 39 3.96 -1.50 -17.29
C PRO A 39 5.09 -1.87 -16.32
N ASN A 40 5.66 -3.06 -16.51
CA ASN A 40 6.84 -3.48 -15.77
C ASN A 40 8.00 -2.52 -16.06
N GLY A 41 8.76 -2.16 -15.02
CA GLY A 41 9.82 -1.17 -15.15
C GLY A 41 9.37 0.30 -15.13
N ALA A 42 8.08 0.62 -15.01
CA ALA A 42 7.58 2.00 -14.97
C ALA A 42 8.00 2.78 -13.71
N GLY A 43 8.62 2.16 -12.70
CA GLY A 43 9.09 2.82 -11.49
C GLY A 43 8.16 2.70 -10.28
N LYS A 44 7.09 1.91 -10.34
CA LYS A 44 6.08 1.76 -9.28
C LYS A 44 6.68 1.31 -7.93
N THR A 45 7.37 0.19 -7.92
CA THR A 45 8.02 -0.37 -6.70
C THR A 45 9.14 0.53 -6.20
N THR A 46 9.85 1.25 -7.12
CA THR A 46 10.86 2.25 -6.75
C THR A 46 10.22 3.41 -5.99
N LEU A 47 9.08 3.91 -6.46
CA LEU A 47 8.33 4.99 -5.80
C LEU A 47 7.90 4.58 -4.38
N ILE A 48 7.25 3.43 -4.23
CA ILE A 48 6.87 2.90 -2.89
C ILE A 48 8.11 2.71 -2.00
N SER A 49 9.23 2.25 -2.56
CA SER A 49 10.47 2.05 -1.80
C SER A 49 11.07 3.37 -1.32
N MET A 50 10.92 4.46 -2.06
CA MET A 50 11.31 5.80 -1.60
C MET A 50 10.36 6.31 -0.51
N ILE A 51 9.05 6.12 -0.64
CA ILE A 51 8.07 6.55 0.37
C ILE A 51 8.28 5.79 1.68
N SER A 52 8.51 4.48 1.62
CA SER A 52 8.72 3.64 2.80
C SER A 52 10.10 3.81 3.47
N GLY A 53 11.08 4.38 2.76
CA GLY A 53 12.43 4.61 3.28
C GLY A 53 13.45 3.49 3.00
N HIS A 54 13.09 2.49 2.17
CA HIS A 54 14.03 1.47 1.68
C HIS A 54 15.02 2.05 0.69
N LEU A 55 14.62 3.06 -0.06
CA LEU A 55 15.46 3.80 -0.98
C LEU A 55 15.45 5.28 -0.63
N LYS A 56 16.62 5.91 -0.70
CA LYS A 56 16.71 7.37 -0.63
C LYS A 56 16.46 7.94 -2.02
N PRO A 57 15.68 9.03 -2.16
CA PRO A 57 15.55 9.75 -3.41
C PRO A 57 16.92 10.33 -3.81
N THR A 58 17.13 10.53 -5.12
CA THR A 58 18.29 11.26 -5.65
C THR A 58 18.02 12.75 -5.62
N PHE A 59 16.79 13.16 -5.96
CA PHE A 59 16.29 14.54 -5.91
C PHE A 59 14.86 14.56 -5.39
N GLY A 60 14.40 15.75 -5.01
CA GLY A 60 13.04 15.99 -4.56
C GLY A 60 12.80 15.66 -3.09
N ASN A 61 11.57 15.86 -2.65
CA ASN A 61 11.19 15.80 -1.26
C ASN A 61 9.94 14.94 -1.03
N ILE A 62 9.92 14.26 0.11
CA ILE A 62 8.76 13.51 0.61
C ILE A 62 8.38 14.09 1.96
N TYR A 63 7.13 14.56 2.06
CA TYR A 63 6.57 15.06 3.31
C TYR A 63 5.46 14.13 3.78
N PHE A 64 5.50 13.76 5.04
CA PHE A 64 4.43 13.02 5.71
C PHE A 64 3.93 13.82 6.91
N LYS A 65 2.63 14.13 6.93
CA LYS A 65 2.03 15.04 7.93
C LYS A 65 2.83 16.36 8.03
N ASN A 66 3.14 16.97 6.89
CA ASN A 66 3.93 18.18 6.74
C ASN A 66 5.39 18.13 7.26
N LYS A 67 5.89 16.93 7.61
CA LYS A 67 7.29 16.74 8.03
C LYS A 67 8.10 16.16 6.87
N LEU A 68 9.25 16.75 6.55
CA LEU A 68 10.20 16.19 5.59
C LEU A 68 10.78 14.88 6.15
N ILE A 69 10.64 13.79 5.38
CA ILE A 69 11.02 12.44 5.82
C ILE A 69 12.17 11.82 5.03
N ASN A 70 12.80 12.54 4.09
CA ASN A 70 13.85 12.01 3.22
C ASN A 70 14.97 11.29 3.98
N ASN A 71 15.40 11.83 5.11
CA ASN A 71 16.50 11.30 5.92
C ASN A 71 16.06 10.37 7.06
N LEU A 72 14.76 10.12 7.20
CA LEU A 72 14.27 9.19 8.21
C LEU A 72 14.47 7.74 7.75
N SER A 73 14.93 6.90 8.68
CA SER A 73 15.03 5.45 8.47
C SER A 73 13.64 4.82 8.28
N LEU A 74 13.60 3.62 7.70
CA LEU A 74 12.40 2.81 7.56
C LEU A 74 11.65 2.67 8.92
N VAL A 75 12.37 2.35 9.99
CA VAL A 75 11.81 2.21 11.34
C VAL A 75 11.15 3.52 11.79
N ASN A 76 11.81 4.66 11.60
CA ASN A 76 11.26 5.96 11.97
C ASN A 76 10.01 6.31 11.15
N ARG A 77 9.98 5.99 9.85
CA ARG A 77 8.78 6.19 9.01
C ARG A 77 7.63 5.27 9.41
N SER A 78 7.93 4.01 9.77
CA SER A 78 6.93 3.10 10.34
C SER A 78 6.37 3.65 11.66
N CYS A 79 7.21 4.22 12.53
CA CYS A 79 6.78 4.88 13.76
C CYS A 79 5.89 6.11 13.51
N LEU A 80 6.06 6.82 12.41
CA LEU A 80 5.18 7.93 12.01
C LEU A 80 3.83 7.46 11.47
N GLY A 81 3.73 6.18 11.07
CA GLY A 81 2.51 5.55 10.56
C GLY A 81 2.54 5.23 9.06
N ILE A 82 3.71 5.08 8.44
CA ILE A 82 3.82 4.55 7.08
C ILE A 82 4.05 3.05 7.18
N GLY A 83 3.04 2.25 6.82
CA GLY A 83 3.12 0.80 6.77
C GLY A 83 3.35 0.30 5.35
N ARG A 84 4.27 -0.65 5.15
CA ARG A 84 4.48 -1.29 3.86
C ARG A 84 4.30 -2.79 3.96
N LYS A 85 3.44 -3.34 3.10
CA LYS A 85 3.38 -4.77 2.82
C LYS A 85 4.44 -5.10 1.77
N PHE A 86 5.24 -6.12 2.06
CA PHE A 86 6.26 -6.60 1.13
C PHE A 86 5.69 -7.71 0.23
N GLN A 87 6.33 -7.96 -0.91
CA GLN A 87 6.00 -9.10 -1.77
C GLN A 87 6.33 -10.44 -1.10
N THR A 88 7.39 -10.49 -0.28
CA THR A 88 7.70 -11.67 0.53
C THR A 88 6.95 -11.59 1.86
N PRO A 89 6.20 -12.63 2.24
CA PRO A 89 5.46 -12.65 3.51
C PRO A 89 6.37 -12.39 4.70
N THR A 90 5.89 -11.53 5.62
CA THR A 90 6.62 -11.12 6.84
C THR A 90 6.00 -11.73 8.10
N LEU A 91 5.22 -12.80 7.95
CA LEU A 91 4.55 -13.48 9.06
C LEU A 91 5.51 -14.42 9.80
N PHE A 92 5.28 -14.57 11.08
CA PHE A 92 5.92 -15.61 11.89
C PHE A 92 5.11 -16.90 11.75
N ASP A 93 5.54 -17.77 10.87
CA ASP A 93 4.83 -18.98 10.45
C ASP A 93 4.50 -19.94 11.60
N ASN A 94 5.34 -20.00 12.63
CA ASN A 94 5.18 -20.86 13.80
C ASN A 94 4.38 -20.21 14.94
N LEU A 95 3.91 -18.98 14.77
CA LEU A 95 3.00 -18.30 15.68
C LEU A 95 1.58 -18.36 15.12
N ASN A 96 0.57 -18.35 16.02
CA ASN A 96 -0.80 -18.25 15.59
C ASN A 96 -1.14 -16.80 15.14
N VAL A 97 -2.34 -16.63 14.59
CA VAL A 97 -2.83 -15.35 14.08
C VAL A 97 -2.81 -14.27 15.17
N GLU A 98 -3.33 -14.59 16.38
CA GLU A 98 -3.33 -13.68 17.51
C GLU A 98 -1.93 -13.22 17.89
N GLN A 99 -0.99 -14.15 18.03
CA GLN A 99 0.39 -13.86 18.40
C GLN A 99 1.11 -13.00 17.37
N ASN A 100 0.86 -13.23 16.07
CA ASN A 100 1.37 -12.38 15.01
C ASN A 100 0.89 -10.93 15.18
N VAL A 101 -0.42 -10.73 15.40
CA VAL A 101 -1.00 -9.38 15.61
C VAL A 101 -0.48 -8.77 16.91
N GLU A 102 -0.39 -9.53 18.00
CA GLU A 102 0.17 -9.08 19.28
C GLU A 102 1.56 -8.49 19.12
N LEU A 103 2.46 -9.18 18.41
CA LEU A 103 3.82 -8.69 18.16
C LEU A 103 3.85 -7.31 17.49
N SER A 104 2.92 -7.05 16.57
CA SER A 104 2.83 -5.75 15.89
C SER A 104 2.40 -4.61 16.81
N ILE A 105 1.70 -4.94 17.92
CA ILE A 105 1.14 -3.98 18.87
C ILE A 105 2.07 -3.73 20.06
N LEU A 106 2.96 -4.66 20.40
CA LEU A 106 3.79 -4.63 21.63
C LEU A 106 4.56 -3.30 21.82
N ARG A 107 5.00 -2.69 20.74
CA ARG A 107 5.74 -1.42 20.83
C ARG A 107 4.94 -0.25 21.47
N HIS A 108 3.61 -0.37 21.52
CA HIS A 108 2.73 0.69 22.04
C HIS A 108 2.59 0.68 23.56
N ASN A 109 3.21 -0.29 24.27
CA ASN A 109 3.23 -0.42 25.74
C ASN A 109 1.82 -0.28 26.36
N LEU A 110 0.84 -0.95 25.77
CA LEU A 110 -0.55 -0.93 26.23
C LEU A 110 -0.71 -1.76 27.51
N SER A 111 -1.68 -1.39 28.36
CA SER A 111 -2.13 -2.30 29.43
C SER A 111 -2.68 -3.58 28.82
N LYS A 112 -2.62 -4.70 29.56
CA LYS A 112 -3.10 -6.03 29.09
C LYS A 112 -4.54 -5.96 28.54
N LYS A 113 -5.42 -5.23 29.20
CA LYS A 113 -6.82 -5.04 28.75
C LYS A 113 -6.89 -4.34 27.39
N ASN A 114 -6.11 -3.26 27.22
CA ASN A 114 -6.09 -2.50 25.97
C ASN A 114 -5.41 -3.27 24.84
N LEU A 115 -4.39 -4.07 25.17
CA LEU A 115 -3.71 -4.95 24.20
C LEU A 115 -4.70 -5.97 23.63
N LEU A 116 -5.42 -6.72 24.49
CA LEU A 116 -6.41 -7.71 24.06
C LEU A 116 -7.50 -7.05 23.20
N LYS A 117 -8.05 -5.92 23.66
CA LYS A 117 -9.04 -5.18 22.87
C LYS A 117 -8.50 -4.78 21.49
N LYS A 118 -7.26 -4.30 21.42
CA LYS A 118 -6.64 -3.89 20.13
C LYS A 118 -6.41 -5.09 19.22
N ILE A 119 -6.06 -6.26 19.77
CA ILE A 119 -5.93 -7.51 19.02
C ILE A 119 -7.29 -7.89 18.43
N ASP A 120 -8.34 -7.95 19.26
CA ASP A 120 -9.69 -8.32 18.82
C ASP A 120 -10.19 -7.37 17.71
N GLU A 121 -10.09 -6.06 17.92
CA GLU A 121 -10.44 -5.04 16.92
C GLU A 121 -9.66 -5.23 15.59
N THR A 122 -8.38 -5.58 15.67
CA THR A 122 -7.55 -5.79 14.48
C THR A 122 -7.98 -7.05 13.74
N LEU A 123 -8.20 -8.16 14.46
CA LEU A 123 -8.62 -9.44 13.87
C LEU A 123 -10.03 -9.34 13.25
N GLU A 124 -10.94 -8.61 13.88
CA GLU A 124 -12.27 -8.35 13.34
C GLU A 124 -12.19 -7.58 12.02
N ILE A 125 -11.38 -6.51 11.96
CA ILE A 125 -11.18 -5.69 10.76
C ILE A 125 -10.66 -6.55 9.60
N VAL A 126 -9.66 -7.40 9.84
CA VAL A 126 -9.07 -8.25 8.78
C VAL A 126 -9.78 -9.60 8.62
N ARG A 127 -10.94 -9.79 9.28
CA ARG A 127 -11.81 -10.97 9.17
C ARG A 127 -11.11 -12.30 9.53
N LEU A 128 -10.25 -12.25 10.52
CA LEU A 128 -9.49 -13.41 11.02
C LEU A 128 -9.75 -13.70 12.49
N LEU A 129 -10.90 -13.24 13.02
CA LEU A 129 -11.23 -13.46 14.43
C LEU A 129 -11.44 -14.95 14.74
N ASP A 130 -12.08 -15.69 13.83
CA ASP A 130 -12.34 -17.12 13.98
C ASP A 130 -11.06 -17.95 13.84
N GLU A 131 -10.07 -17.45 13.08
CA GLU A 131 -8.79 -18.08 12.86
C GLU A 131 -7.71 -17.70 13.90
N ARG A 132 -8.07 -16.96 14.95
CA ARG A 132 -7.13 -16.40 15.94
C ARG A 132 -6.12 -17.40 16.51
N ASN A 133 -6.52 -18.66 16.68
CA ASN A 133 -5.68 -19.72 17.23
C ASN A 133 -4.99 -20.58 16.17
N ILE A 134 -5.25 -20.34 14.88
CA ILE A 134 -4.65 -21.08 13.77
C ILE A 134 -3.23 -20.58 13.55
N LEU A 135 -2.28 -21.48 13.29
CA LEU A 135 -0.91 -21.10 12.93
C LEU A 135 -0.89 -20.36 11.59
N ALA A 136 -0.05 -19.34 11.48
CA ALA A 136 0.02 -18.51 10.29
C ALA A 136 0.37 -19.32 9.02
N ASN A 137 1.15 -20.40 9.14
CA ASN A 137 1.47 -21.30 8.03
C ASN A 137 0.29 -22.15 7.54
N ALA A 138 -0.77 -22.31 8.35
CA ALA A 138 -1.96 -23.08 8.00
C ALA A 138 -3.08 -22.22 7.36
N LEU A 139 -2.88 -20.89 7.28
CA LEU A 139 -3.82 -19.98 6.62
C LEU A 139 -3.79 -20.13 5.10
N SER A 140 -4.93 -19.86 4.43
CA SER A 140 -4.95 -19.69 2.97
C SER A 140 -4.06 -18.52 2.54
N HIS A 141 -3.76 -18.44 1.24
CA HIS A 141 -2.96 -17.35 0.72
C HIS A 141 -3.61 -15.99 0.98
N GLY A 142 -4.89 -15.84 0.72
CA GLY A 142 -5.64 -14.61 0.98
C GLY A 142 -5.67 -14.25 2.47
N GLN A 143 -5.91 -15.22 3.36
CA GLN A 143 -5.88 -15.01 4.82
C GLN A 143 -4.51 -14.53 5.30
N ARG A 144 -3.41 -15.06 4.74
CA ARG A 144 -2.05 -14.58 5.04
C ARG A 144 -1.88 -13.11 4.64
N GLN A 145 -2.38 -12.72 3.47
CA GLN A 145 -2.33 -11.34 2.99
C GLN A 145 -3.13 -10.40 3.91
N TRP A 146 -4.31 -10.83 4.37
CA TRP A 146 -5.12 -10.05 5.33
C TRP A 146 -4.44 -9.94 6.68
N LEU A 147 -3.79 -11.01 7.17
CA LEU A 147 -3.01 -10.95 8.40
C LEU A 147 -1.87 -9.93 8.29
N GLU A 148 -1.15 -9.86 7.15
CA GLU A 148 -0.11 -8.84 6.92
C GLU A 148 -0.68 -7.41 6.99
N ILE A 149 -1.87 -7.18 6.39
CA ILE A 149 -2.56 -5.89 6.53
C ILE A 149 -2.89 -5.64 8.00
N GLY A 150 -3.34 -6.68 8.73
CA GLY A 150 -3.60 -6.62 10.17
C GLY A 150 -2.38 -6.19 10.99
N LEU A 151 -1.19 -6.69 10.66
CA LEU A 151 0.06 -6.27 11.32
C LEU A 151 0.32 -4.77 11.13
N LEU A 152 0.06 -4.24 9.94
CA LEU A 152 0.23 -2.81 9.67
C LEU A 152 -0.78 -1.96 10.45
N ILE A 153 -2.04 -2.42 10.55
CA ILE A 153 -3.10 -1.77 11.34
C ILE A 153 -2.76 -1.83 12.83
N GLY A 154 -2.37 -2.99 13.35
CA GLY A 154 -1.91 -3.17 14.72
C GLY A 154 -0.78 -2.22 15.09
N ASN A 155 0.12 -1.99 14.16
CA ASN A 155 1.23 -1.04 14.27
C ASN A 155 0.80 0.44 14.11
N ASN A 156 -0.51 0.76 14.08
CA ASN A 156 -1.08 2.11 13.92
C ASN A 156 -0.70 2.81 12.61
N ALA A 157 -0.57 2.09 11.51
CA ALA A 157 -0.37 2.70 10.20
C ALA A 157 -1.48 3.73 9.89
N LYS A 158 -1.10 4.80 9.22
CA LYS A 158 -1.98 5.85 8.68
C LYS A 158 -1.98 5.86 7.16
N LEU A 159 -0.89 5.37 6.58
CA LEU A 159 -0.72 5.14 5.15
C LEU A 159 -0.24 3.72 4.94
N LEU A 160 -1.01 2.93 4.20
CA LEU A 160 -0.62 1.60 3.73
C LEU A 160 0.01 1.70 2.35
N LEU A 161 1.14 1.06 2.16
CA LEU A 161 1.81 0.87 0.88
C LEU A 161 1.68 -0.60 0.52
N LEU A 162 0.78 -0.92 -0.39
CA LEU A 162 0.42 -2.29 -0.79
C LEU A 162 0.94 -2.54 -2.21
N ASP A 163 1.88 -3.47 -2.35
CA ASP A 163 2.48 -3.85 -3.62
C ASP A 163 1.90 -5.21 -4.03
N GLU A 164 1.02 -5.22 -5.02
CA GLU A 164 0.28 -6.38 -5.54
C GLU A 164 -0.42 -7.17 -4.41
N PRO A 165 -1.32 -6.53 -3.65
CA PRO A 165 -1.94 -7.17 -2.48
C PRO A 165 -2.84 -8.35 -2.82
N THR A 166 -3.26 -8.51 -4.08
CA THR A 166 -4.17 -9.58 -4.54
C THR A 166 -3.47 -10.66 -5.36
N ALA A 167 -2.15 -10.58 -5.52
CA ALA A 167 -1.39 -11.58 -6.28
C ALA A 167 -1.62 -13.00 -5.74
N GLY A 168 -2.05 -13.93 -6.61
CA GLY A 168 -2.30 -15.31 -6.25
C GLY A 168 -3.61 -15.60 -5.50
N MET A 169 -4.48 -14.61 -5.36
CA MET A 169 -5.81 -14.75 -4.76
C MET A 169 -6.85 -15.26 -5.75
N THR A 170 -7.86 -15.94 -5.23
CA THR A 170 -9.09 -16.22 -5.96
C THR A 170 -9.89 -14.94 -6.20
N SER A 171 -10.85 -14.97 -7.14
CA SER A 171 -11.74 -13.82 -7.40
C SER A 171 -12.52 -13.39 -6.14
N GLU A 172 -12.93 -14.36 -5.30
CA GLU A 172 -13.65 -14.09 -4.05
C GLU A 172 -12.74 -13.39 -3.02
N GLU A 173 -11.49 -13.87 -2.86
CA GLU A 173 -10.50 -13.25 -1.98
C GLU A 173 -10.13 -11.85 -2.47
N THR A 174 -9.96 -11.65 -3.79
CA THR A 174 -9.71 -10.34 -4.41
C THR A 174 -10.84 -9.36 -4.10
N TYR A 175 -12.09 -9.78 -4.29
CA TYR A 175 -13.25 -8.96 -3.96
C TYR A 175 -13.34 -8.62 -2.47
N ALA A 176 -13.08 -9.60 -1.60
CA ALA A 176 -13.03 -9.37 -0.16
C ALA A 176 -11.93 -8.40 0.25
N THR A 177 -10.77 -8.46 -0.43
CA THR A 177 -9.63 -7.53 -0.21
C THR A 177 -9.98 -6.10 -0.65
N THR A 178 -10.68 -5.94 -1.79
CA THR A 178 -11.19 -4.63 -2.23
C THR A 178 -12.11 -4.02 -1.17
N LYS A 179 -13.07 -4.80 -0.67
CA LYS A 179 -13.97 -4.35 0.40
C LYS A 179 -13.22 -3.97 1.68
N LEU A 180 -12.23 -4.75 2.07
CA LEU A 180 -11.40 -4.45 3.24
C LEU A 180 -10.68 -3.10 3.08
N ILE A 181 -10.02 -2.86 1.93
CA ILE A 181 -9.30 -1.59 1.69
C ILE A 181 -10.27 -0.40 1.72
N ASN A 182 -11.44 -0.53 1.07
CA ASN A 182 -12.46 0.52 1.05
C ASN A 182 -13.03 0.79 2.46
N GLN A 183 -13.27 -0.24 3.26
CA GLN A 183 -13.71 -0.11 4.65
C GLN A 183 -12.65 0.59 5.51
N LEU A 184 -11.38 0.23 5.37
CA LEU A 184 -10.28 0.89 6.08
C LEU A 184 -10.19 2.38 5.75
N SER A 185 -10.40 2.74 4.49
CA SER A 185 -10.41 4.14 4.05
C SER A 185 -11.59 4.91 4.64
N SER A 186 -12.81 4.42 4.44
CA SER A 186 -14.04 5.14 4.79
C SER A 186 -14.30 5.20 6.30
N GLU A 187 -14.12 4.08 7.02
CA GLU A 187 -14.48 3.98 8.44
C GLU A 187 -13.33 4.32 9.38
N LYS A 188 -12.09 4.03 8.99
CA LYS A 188 -10.90 4.22 9.84
C LYS A 188 -10.05 5.41 9.42
N ASN A 189 -10.44 6.12 8.35
CA ASN A 189 -9.70 7.24 7.77
C ASN A 189 -8.22 6.89 7.49
N LEU A 190 -7.99 5.63 7.07
CA LEU A 190 -6.68 5.08 6.76
C LEU A 190 -6.46 5.20 5.26
N SER A 191 -5.34 5.80 4.87
CA SER A 191 -5.01 5.99 3.45
C SER A 191 -4.24 4.80 2.91
N ALA A 192 -4.38 4.52 1.61
CA ALA A 192 -3.62 3.48 0.94
C ALA A 192 -3.07 3.93 -0.41
N ILE A 193 -1.85 3.50 -0.72
CA ILE A 193 -1.30 3.48 -2.08
C ILE A 193 -1.20 2.01 -2.47
N VAL A 194 -1.89 1.63 -3.53
CA VAL A 194 -1.98 0.26 -4.01
C VAL A 194 -1.36 0.17 -5.40
N ILE A 195 -0.38 -0.70 -5.59
CA ILE A 195 0.12 -1.07 -6.91
C ILE A 195 -0.61 -2.34 -7.31
N GLU A 196 -1.25 -2.33 -8.46
CA GLU A 196 -1.95 -3.49 -8.99
C GLU A 196 -1.91 -3.54 -10.51
N HIS A 197 -2.10 -4.75 -11.04
CA HIS A 197 -2.19 -5.04 -12.46
C HIS A 197 -3.54 -5.64 -12.86
N ASP A 198 -4.31 -6.13 -11.88
CA ASP A 198 -5.65 -6.65 -12.09
C ASP A 198 -6.64 -5.51 -12.34
N ILE A 199 -7.11 -5.42 -13.57
CA ILE A 199 -8.02 -4.35 -14.02
C ILE A 199 -9.37 -4.43 -13.28
N ASN A 200 -9.86 -5.63 -12.96
CA ASN A 200 -11.11 -5.79 -12.24
C ASN A 200 -10.99 -5.28 -10.80
N PHE A 201 -9.89 -5.61 -10.13
CA PHE A 201 -9.59 -5.07 -8.81
C PHE A 201 -9.50 -3.55 -8.83
N VAL A 202 -8.77 -2.96 -9.79
CA VAL A 202 -8.60 -1.50 -9.93
C VAL A 202 -9.95 -0.80 -10.14
N ARG A 203 -10.82 -1.38 -10.96
CA ARG A 203 -12.19 -0.88 -11.21
C ARG A 203 -13.03 -0.94 -9.93
N GLU A 204 -13.08 -2.09 -9.27
CA GLU A 204 -13.88 -2.30 -8.05
C GLU A 204 -13.40 -1.46 -6.87
N LEU A 205 -12.10 -1.18 -6.80
CA LEU A 205 -11.53 -0.31 -5.77
C LEU A 205 -12.11 1.11 -5.85
N GLY A 206 -12.48 1.58 -7.05
CA GLY A 206 -13.07 2.90 -7.27
C GLY A 206 -12.14 4.07 -6.90
N ALA A 207 -10.86 3.79 -6.73
CA ALA A 207 -9.86 4.75 -6.31
C ALA A 207 -9.40 5.66 -7.46
N LYS A 208 -8.85 6.83 -7.14
CA LYS A 208 -8.12 7.64 -8.12
C LYS A 208 -6.90 6.86 -8.59
N ILE A 209 -6.68 6.80 -9.90
CA ILE A 209 -5.59 6.08 -10.55
C ILE A 209 -4.50 7.05 -10.96
N THR A 210 -3.25 6.69 -10.72
CA THR A 210 -2.05 7.31 -11.28
C THR A 210 -1.37 6.31 -12.20
N VAL A 211 -1.24 6.64 -13.47
CA VAL A 211 -0.52 5.83 -14.46
C VAL A 211 0.94 6.26 -14.47
N LEU A 212 1.86 5.34 -14.16
CA LEU A 212 3.29 5.54 -14.30
C LEU A 212 3.79 4.93 -15.62
N HIS A 213 4.60 5.69 -16.35
CA HIS A 213 5.29 5.24 -17.56
C HIS A 213 6.68 5.85 -17.63
N LEU A 214 7.70 5.02 -17.88
CA LEU A 214 9.11 5.43 -17.97
C LEU A 214 9.58 6.35 -16.82
N GLY A 215 9.14 6.04 -15.62
CA GLY A 215 9.51 6.76 -14.40
C GLY A 215 8.72 8.04 -14.14
N LYS A 216 7.77 8.43 -14.99
CA LYS A 216 6.97 9.66 -14.86
C LYS A 216 5.50 9.37 -14.58
N VAL A 217 4.81 10.32 -13.96
CA VAL A 217 3.35 10.34 -13.97
C VAL A 217 2.90 10.68 -15.38
N PHE A 218 2.29 9.69 -16.05
CA PHE A 218 1.79 9.86 -17.41
C PHE A 218 0.42 10.55 -17.42
N THR A 219 -0.50 10.06 -16.58
CA THR A 219 -1.84 10.64 -16.40
C THR A 219 -2.43 10.22 -15.07
N GLU A 220 -3.45 10.94 -14.61
CA GLU A 220 -4.24 10.62 -13.44
C GLU A 220 -5.74 10.77 -13.73
N GLY A 221 -6.58 9.94 -13.13
CA GLY A 221 -8.02 10.02 -13.31
C GLY A 221 -8.79 8.94 -12.59
N THR A 222 -10.09 8.87 -12.85
CA THR A 222 -10.96 7.75 -12.49
C THR A 222 -10.71 6.57 -13.43
N TYR A 223 -11.21 5.38 -13.07
CA TYR A 223 -11.10 4.20 -13.93
C TYR A 223 -11.60 4.49 -15.35
N ASP A 224 -12.80 5.07 -15.51
CA ASP A 224 -13.40 5.35 -16.82
C ASP A 224 -12.56 6.32 -17.66
N GLN A 225 -11.98 7.35 -17.02
CA GLN A 225 -11.08 8.29 -17.70
C GLN A 225 -9.79 7.61 -18.20
N ILE A 226 -9.24 6.70 -17.41
CA ILE A 226 -8.02 5.96 -17.76
C ILE A 226 -8.30 4.92 -18.84
N GLU A 227 -9.42 4.19 -18.75
CA GLU A 227 -9.83 3.17 -19.72
C GLU A 227 -10.09 3.77 -21.12
N GLN A 228 -10.66 4.99 -21.17
CA GLN A 228 -10.95 5.70 -22.42
C GLN A 228 -9.74 6.42 -23.03
N ASN A 229 -8.62 6.50 -22.31
CA ASN A 229 -7.43 7.18 -22.77
C ASN A 229 -6.64 6.30 -23.76
N GLU A 230 -6.67 6.68 -25.05
CA GLU A 230 -5.99 5.95 -26.13
C GLU A 230 -4.50 5.79 -25.88
N ASN A 231 -3.82 6.83 -25.38
CA ASN A 231 -2.40 6.75 -25.08
C ASN A 231 -2.08 5.74 -23.96
N VAL A 232 -2.98 5.59 -22.98
CA VAL A 232 -2.83 4.55 -21.93
C VAL A 232 -2.99 3.16 -22.53
N ARG A 233 -3.95 2.96 -23.43
CA ARG A 233 -4.13 1.69 -24.15
C ARG A 233 -2.86 1.32 -24.95
N GLU A 234 -2.27 2.27 -25.67
CA GLU A 234 -1.01 2.05 -26.41
C GLU A 234 0.14 1.63 -25.49
N ILE A 235 0.27 2.23 -24.31
CA ILE A 235 1.30 1.88 -23.33
C ILE A 235 1.18 0.43 -22.85
N TYR A 236 -0.04 -0.08 -22.70
CA TYR A 236 -0.29 -1.44 -22.22
C TYR A 236 -0.30 -2.48 -23.31
N LEU A 237 -0.82 -2.16 -24.49
CA LEU A 237 -0.98 -3.10 -25.60
C LEU A 237 0.19 -3.08 -26.59
N GLY A 238 1.09 -2.11 -26.46
CA GLY A 238 2.07 -1.76 -27.50
C GLY A 238 1.39 -1.02 -28.66
N LYS A 239 2.14 -0.25 -29.41
CA LYS A 239 1.60 0.28 -30.67
C LYS A 239 1.19 -0.91 -31.54
N SER A 240 -0.08 -1.01 -31.88
CA SER A 240 -0.48 -1.84 -33.01
C SER A 240 0.25 -1.27 -34.23
N ASP A 241 1.26 -1.99 -34.71
CA ASP A 241 1.85 -1.69 -36.01
C ASP A 241 0.72 -1.70 -37.05
N ALA A 242 0.36 -0.52 -37.51
CA ALA A 242 -0.55 -0.29 -38.62
C ALA A 242 0.24 -0.43 -39.93
#